data_4c0e8693955286a4af8e35251090bda7
#
_entry.id   4c0e8693955286a4af8e35251090bda7
#
_cell.length_a   1.000
_cell.length_b   1.000
_cell.length_c   1.000
_cell.angle_alpha   90.00
_cell.angle_beta   90.00
_cell.angle_gamma   90.00
#
_symmetry.space_group_name_H-M   'P 1'
#
loop_
_entity.id
_entity.type
_entity.pdbx_description
1 polymer ?
#
loop_
_entity_poly.entity_id
_entity_poly.type
_entity_poly.pdbx_seq_one_letter_code
_entity_poly.pdbx_strand_id
1 'polypeptide(L)' 'MDRKQEDADIKSVQENPGYFRDLPPERKTENVCWHAVNADSANVRHVPEEMFS' A
#
# COMPACT_ATOMS: atom_id res chain seq x y z
N MET A 1 2.10 4.73 16.36
CA MET A 1 1.64 4.25 15.06
C MET A 1 0.39 3.39 15.23
N ASP A 2 -0.60 3.63 14.45
CA ASP A 2 -1.90 2.98 14.61
C ASP A 2 -2.01 1.75 13.71
N ARG A 3 -1.92 0.57 14.32
CA ARG A 3 -2.03 -0.70 13.59
C ARG A 3 -3.40 -0.87 12.94
N LYS A 4 -4.43 -0.32 13.57
CA LYS A 4 -5.78 -0.41 13.02
C LYS A 4 -5.88 0.34 11.70
N GLN A 5 -5.17 1.47 11.60
CA GLN A 5 -5.16 2.22 10.36
C GLN A 5 -4.44 1.45 9.26
N GLU A 6 -3.33 0.82 9.59
CA GLU A 6 -2.60 0.02 8.62
C GLU A 6 -3.43 -1.17 8.14
N ASP A 7 -4.08 -1.87 9.07
CA ASP A 7 -4.92 -3.00 8.72
C ASP A 7 -6.09 -2.57 7.83
N ALA A 8 -6.68 -1.42 8.11
CA ALA A 8 -7.76 -0.89 7.29
C ALA A 8 -7.28 -0.58 5.88
N ASP A 9 -6.08 0.00 5.76
CA ASP A 9 -5.50 0.32 4.46
C ASP A 9 -5.18 -0.95 3.67
N ILE A 10 -4.64 -1.97 4.33
CA ILE A 10 -4.35 -3.25 3.70
C ILE A 10 -5.63 -3.88 3.15
N LYS A 11 -6.67 -3.88 3.95
CA LYS A 11 -7.95 -4.44 3.53
C LYS A 11 -8.53 -3.68 2.35
N SER A 12 -8.48 -2.35 2.40
CA SER A 12 -8.98 -1.51 1.32
C SER A 12 -8.22 -1.77 0.02
N VAL A 13 -6.91 -1.93 0.11
CA VAL A 13 -6.07 -2.20 -1.06
C VAL A 13 -6.36 -3.58 -1.64
N GLN A 14 -6.64 -4.56 -0.78
CA GLN A 14 -6.97 -5.90 -1.24
C GLN A 14 -8.31 -5.93 -1.98
N GLU A 15 -9.27 -5.16 -1.50
CA GLU A 15 -10.60 -5.09 -2.13
C GLU A 15 -10.60 -4.20 -3.37
N ASN A 16 -9.78 -3.15 -3.33
CA ASN A 16 -9.69 -2.19 -4.43
C ASN A 16 -8.23 -1.77 -4.61
N PRO A 17 -7.46 -2.48 -5.44
CA PRO A 17 -6.05 -2.16 -5.64
C PRO A 17 -5.80 -0.72 -6.07
N GLY A 18 -6.73 -0.10 -6.76
CA GLY A 18 -6.60 1.29 -7.17
C GLY A 18 -6.54 2.27 -6.00
N TYR A 19 -7.02 1.86 -4.84
CA TYR A 19 -6.99 2.69 -3.64
C TYR A 19 -5.54 3.02 -3.23
N PHE A 20 -4.61 2.11 -3.50
CA PHE A 20 -3.20 2.30 -3.13
C PHE A 20 -2.62 3.56 -3.77
N ARG A 21 -3.02 3.85 -4.99
CA ARG A 21 -2.55 5.04 -5.71
C ARG A 21 -2.92 6.33 -5.00
N ASP A 22 -4.06 6.33 -4.31
CA ASP A 22 -4.55 7.52 -3.62
C ASP A 22 -3.97 7.71 -2.23
N LEU A 23 -3.28 6.70 -1.70
CA LEU A 23 -2.67 6.80 -0.36
C LEU A 23 -1.47 7.74 -0.37
N PRO A 24 -1.33 8.59 0.68
CA PRO A 24 -0.14 9.41 0.81
C PRO A 24 1.07 8.54 1.17
N PRO A 25 2.30 8.98 0.83
CA PRO A 25 3.51 8.18 1.10
C PRO A 25 3.67 7.76 2.56
N GLU A 26 3.27 8.61 3.49
CA GLU A 26 3.40 8.31 4.92
C GLU A 26 2.51 7.15 5.37
N ARG A 27 1.49 6.81 4.59
CA ARG A 27 0.61 5.68 4.87
C ARG A 27 0.98 4.43 4.08
N LYS A 28 1.90 4.56 3.14
CA LYS A 28 2.36 3.43 2.33
C LYS A 28 3.49 2.69 3.07
N THR A 29 3.12 1.96 4.11
CA THR A 29 4.08 1.16 4.86
C THR A 29 4.51 -0.04 4.03
N GLU A 30 5.58 -0.72 4.47
CA GLU A 30 6.07 -1.91 3.79
C GLU A 30 4.97 -2.96 3.62
N ASN A 31 4.19 -3.20 4.68
CA ASN A 31 3.11 -4.18 4.62
C ASN A 31 2.02 -3.78 3.63
N VAL A 32 1.63 -2.51 3.63
CA VAL A 32 0.61 -2.01 2.70
C VAL A 32 1.12 -2.14 1.27
N CYS A 33 2.37 -1.78 1.02
CA CYS A 33 2.96 -1.89 -0.30
C CYS A 33 3.00 -3.34 -0.78
N TRP A 34 3.38 -4.25 0.10
CA TRP A 34 3.45 -5.66 -0.24
C TRP A 34 2.09 -6.20 -0.67
N HIS A 35 1.06 -5.91 0.10
CA HIS A 35 -0.30 -6.36 -0.22
C HIS A 35 -0.82 -5.70 -1.50
N ALA A 36 -0.49 -4.43 -1.71
CA ALA A 36 -0.91 -3.70 -2.90
C ALA A 36 -0.31 -4.31 -4.17
N VAL A 37 0.98 -4.63 -4.14
CA VAL A 37 1.66 -5.21 -5.29
C VAL A 37 1.15 -6.62 -5.57
N ASN A 38 0.83 -7.38 -4.51
CA ASN A 38 0.27 -8.71 -4.69
C ASN A 38 -1.16 -8.68 -5.23
N ALA A 39 -1.92 -7.64 -4.91
CA ALA A 39 -3.28 -7.49 -5.42
C ALA A 39 -3.27 -7.05 -6.89
N ASP A 40 -2.31 -6.18 -7.24
CA ASP A 40 -2.14 -5.71 -8.60
C ASP A 40 -0.67 -5.33 -8.79
N SER A 41 0.05 -6.09 -9.61
CA SER A 41 1.48 -5.87 -9.81
C SER A 41 1.80 -4.47 -10.36
N ALA A 42 0.85 -3.82 -11.03
CA ALA A 42 1.05 -2.46 -11.52
C ALA A 42 1.25 -1.47 -10.37
N ASN A 43 0.82 -1.81 -9.16
CA ASN A 43 1.00 -0.95 -7.98
C ASN A 43 2.46 -0.77 -7.60
N VAL A 44 3.37 -1.58 -8.13
CA VAL A 44 4.81 -1.40 -7.89
C VAL A 44 5.25 0.02 -8.28
N ARG A 45 4.58 0.62 -9.25
CA ARG A 45 4.89 1.98 -9.71
C ARG A 45 4.56 3.04 -8.68
N HIS A 46 3.71 2.71 -7.74
CA HIS A 46 3.25 3.66 -6.71
C HIS A 46 3.96 3.45 -5.37
N VAL A 47 4.83 2.46 -5.30
CA VAL A 47 5.61 2.20 -4.08
C VAL A 47 6.70 3.27 -3.97
N PRO A 48 6.85 3.91 -2.78
CA PRO A 48 7.90 4.91 -2.59
C PRO A 48 9.28 4.34 -2.90
N GLU A 49 10.13 5.14 -3.57
CA GLU A 49 11.47 4.70 -3.95
C GLU A 49 12.29 4.21 -2.76
N GLU A 50 12.12 4.84 -1.62
CA GLU A 50 12.85 4.50 -0.40
C GLU A 50 12.61 3.05 0.05
N MET A 51 11.51 2.44 -0.40
CA MET A 51 11.21 1.05 -0.07
C MET A 51 12.08 0.07 -0.86
N PHE A 52 12.71 0.53 -1.91
CA PHE A 52 13.59 -0.29 -2.75
C PHE A 52 15.07 -0.14 -2.40
N SER A 53 15.38 0.66 -1.41
CA SER A 53 16.76 0.94 -1.01
C SER A 53 17.38 -0.23 -0.29
#